data_14347f59dc248b554ffb2acc8f079173
#
_entry.id   14347f59dc248b554ffb2acc8f079173
#
_cell.length_a   1.000
_cell.length_b   1.000
_cell.length_c   1.000
_cell.angle_alpha   90.00
_cell.angle_beta   90.00
_cell.angle_gamma   90.00
#
_symmetry.space_group_name_H-M   'P 1'
#
loop_
_entity.id
_entity.type
_entity.pdbx_description
1 polymer ?
#
loop_
_entity_poly.entity_id
_entity_poly.type
_entity_poly.pdbx_seq_one_letter_code
_entity_poly.pdbx_strand_id
1 'polypeptide(L)'
;TARGLPPPEPPRPAVSAAAAPAAPRPPPPPALTAGVAPKDPPRRGTSPQPAPAASRDERKGAKQSRARLAETTRPLRVELQRIDDRLARLGQEKIEVETLLSRPGARADDFAEYGRRLAHVQAETAMLEERWLQLQAELETLQAGA
;
A
#
# COMPACT_ATOMS: atom_id res chain seq x y z
N THR A 1 -8.08 -30.25 -57.40
CA THR A 1 -8.91 -30.56 -56.20
C THR A 1 -8.01 -30.81 -55.00
N ALA A 2 -7.63 -29.76 -54.28
CA ALA A 2 -6.94 -29.87 -52.99
C ALA A 2 -7.93 -29.39 -51.89
N ARG A 3 -8.43 -30.36 -51.09
CA ARG A 3 -9.24 -30.09 -49.91
C ARG A 3 -8.32 -29.48 -48.85
N GLY A 4 -8.58 -28.21 -48.50
CA GLY A 4 -7.95 -27.56 -47.35
C GLY A 4 -8.42 -28.17 -46.03
N LEU A 5 -7.46 -28.61 -45.21
CA LEU A 5 -7.72 -28.95 -43.84
C LEU A 5 -7.97 -27.67 -43.03
N PRO A 6 -8.89 -27.68 -42.08
CA PRO A 6 -9.06 -26.56 -41.16
C PRO A 6 -7.86 -26.47 -40.18
N PRO A 7 -7.52 -25.27 -39.73
CA PRO A 7 -6.44 -25.09 -38.78
C PRO A 7 -6.80 -25.66 -37.39
N PRO A 8 -5.83 -26.16 -36.62
CA PRO A 8 -6.08 -26.70 -35.30
C PRO A 8 -6.53 -25.62 -34.33
N GLU A 9 -7.62 -25.88 -33.60
CA GLU A 9 -8.10 -25.02 -32.52
C GLU A 9 -7.04 -24.90 -31.38
N PRO A 10 -6.85 -23.72 -30.81
CA PRO A 10 -5.99 -23.57 -29.64
C PRO A 10 -6.62 -24.28 -28.42
N PRO A 11 -5.81 -24.88 -27.54
CA PRO A 11 -6.31 -25.55 -26.36
C PRO A 11 -6.98 -24.57 -25.41
N ARG A 12 -8.21 -24.83 -25.03
CA ARG A 12 -8.94 -24.10 -23.97
C ARG A 12 -8.23 -24.34 -22.64
N PRO A 13 -7.96 -23.30 -21.84
CA PRO A 13 -7.47 -23.49 -20.48
C PRO A 13 -8.56 -24.18 -19.66
N ALA A 14 -8.26 -25.35 -19.13
CA ALA A 14 -9.08 -26.03 -18.14
C ALA A 14 -9.10 -25.18 -16.85
N VAL A 15 -10.25 -24.63 -16.52
CA VAL A 15 -10.53 -24.05 -15.22
C VAL A 15 -10.58 -25.18 -14.19
N SER A 16 -9.44 -25.46 -13.58
CA SER A 16 -9.38 -26.33 -12.41
C SER A 16 -9.98 -25.58 -11.23
N ALA A 17 -11.19 -25.96 -10.85
CA ALA A 17 -11.81 -25.54 -9.60
C ALA A 17 -11.05 -26.20 -8.46
N ALA A 18 -10.05 -25.49 -7.91
CA ALA A 18 -9.41 -25.87 -6.67
C ALA A 18 -10.32 -25.44 -5.52
N ALA A 19 -10.93 -26.42 -4.88
CA ALA A 19 -11.69 -26.27 -3.64
C ALA A 19 -10.79 -25.64 -2.56
N ALA A 20 -11.30 -24.56 -1.95
CA ALA A 20 -10.69 -23.93 -0.79
C ALA A 20 -10.67 -24.93 0.39
N PRO A 21 -9.55 -25.11 1.11
CA PRO A 21 -9.55 -25.89 2.34
C PRO A 21 -10.33 -25.12 3.43
N ALA A 22 -11.32 -25.80 3.99
CA ALA A 22 -12.09 -25.33 5.11
C ALA A 22 -11.17 -25.06 6.33
N ALA A 23 -11.29 -23.89 6.90
CA ALA A 23 -10.62 -23.52 8.15
C ALA A 23 -11.09 -24.47 9.28
N PRO A 24 -10.18 -24.95 10.17
CA PRO A 24 -10.56 -25.76 11.31
C PRO A 24 -11.37 -24.94 12.32
N ARG A 25 -12.52 -25.45 12.69
CA ARG A 25 -13.37 -24.91 13.77
C ARG A 25 -12.61 -25.00 15.11
N PRO A 26 -12.68 -23.98 15.96
CA PRO A 26 -12.17 -24.07 17.31
C PRO A 26 -13.00 -25.06 18.14
N PRO A 27 -12.40 -25.80 19.10
CA PRO A 27 -13.10 -26.76 19.93
C PRO A 27 -14.04 -26.06 20.92
N PRO A 28 -15.17 -26.68 21.31
CA PRO A 28 -16.08 -26.12 22.29
C PRO A 28 -15.46 -26.13 23.68
N PRO A 29 -15.84 -25.17 24.55
CA PRO A 29 -15.32 -25.11 25.92
C PRO A 29 -15.85 -26.29 26.73
N PRO A 30 -15.04 -26.84 27.68
CA PRO A 30 -15.49 -27.94 28.53
C PRO A 30 -16.56 -27.51 29.52
N ALA A 31 -17.54 -28.38 29.66
CA ALA A 31 -18.68 -28.22 30.56
C ALA A 31 -18.25 -28.08 32.04
N LEU A 32 -18.90 -27.17 32.72
CA LEU A 32 -18.82 -26.95 34.14
C LEU A 32 -19.27 -28.22 34.91
N THR A 33 -18.37 -28.86 35.62
CA THR A 33 -18.73 -29.75 36.73
C THR A 33 -18.70 -28.97 38.03
N ALA A 34 -19.85 -28.92 38.66
CA ALA A 34 -20.02 -28.40 39.99
C ALA A 34 -19.27 -29.31 40.99
N GLY A 35 -18.43 -28.73 41.81
CA GLY A 35 -17.71 -29.42 42.92
C GLY A 35 -17.42 -28.43 44.04
N VAL A 36 -18.32 -28.42 44.97
CA VAL A 36 -18.15 -28.21 46.44
C VAL A 36 -17.02 -27.32 46.90
N ALA A 37 -17.39 -26.23 47.57
CA ALA A 37 -16.53 -25.32 48.34
C ALA A 37 -15.88 -26.03 49.57
N PRO A 38 -14.69 -25.55 49.99
CA PRO A 38 -14.49 -25.23 51.37
C PRO A 38 -14.21 -23.73 51.59
N LYS A 39 -14.82 -23.21 52.62
CA LYS A 39 -14.62 -21.88 53.15
C LYS A 39 -13.18 -21.73 53.61
N ASP A 40 -12.47 -20.76 53.06
CA ASP A 40 -11.27 -20.16 53.65
C ASP A 40 -11.42 -18.66 53.79
N PRO A 41 -10.85 -18.02 54.86
CA PRO A 41 -11.16 -16.66 55.27
C PRO A 41 -10.57 -15.62 54.32
N PRO A 42 -11.08 -14.39 54.33
CA PRO A 42 -10.74 -13.35 53.36
C PRO A 42 -9.30 -12.88 53.60
N ARG A 43 -8.40 -13.32 52.71
CA ARG A 43 -7.13 -12.62 52.55
C ARG A 43 -7.43 -11.25 51.94
N ARG A 44 -7.07 -10.23 52.73
CA ARG A 44 -7.08 -8.82 52.30
C ARG A 44 -6.53 -8.70 50.88
N GLY A 45 -7.41 -8.29 49.97
CA GLY A 45 -7.06 -8.05 48.62
C GLY A 45 -5.94 -7.00 48.50
N THR A 46 -4.84 -7.38 47.94
CA THR A 46 -4.05 -6.46 47.19
C THR A 46 -4.89 -6.10 45.96
N SER A 47 -5.58 -5.00 46.03
CA SER A 47 -6.19 -4.36 44.86
C SER A 47 -5.10 -4.25 43.79
N PRO A 48 -5.34 -4.70 42.57
CA PRO A 48 -4.41 -4.37 41.48
C PRO A 48 -4.32 -2.85 41.41
N GLN A 49 -3.18 -2.32 41.78
CA GLN A 49 -2.90 -0.90 41.69
C GLN A 49 -3.13 -0.52 40.24
N PRO A 50 -4.06 0.35 39.89
CA PRO A 50 -4.28 0.76 38.54
C PRO A 50 -2.96 1.35 38.04
N ALA A 51 -2.42 0.81 36.94
CA ALA A 51 -1.28 1.39 36.27
C ALA A 51 -1.51 2.92 36.18
N PRO A 52 -0.50 3.77 36.42
CA PRO A 52 -0.67 5.21 36.50
C PRO A 52 -1.35 5.68 35.22
N ALA A 53 -2.63 5.98 35.34
CA ALA A 53 -3.38 6.57 34.24
C ALA A 53 -2.69 7.87 33.94
N ALA A 54 -2.08 7.98 32.75
CA ALA A 54 -1.48 9.21 32.27
C ALA A 54 -2.36 10.38 32.63
N SER A 55 -1.80 11.40 33.27
CA SER A 55 -2.56 12.50 33.80
C SER A 55 -3.38 13.15 32.66
N ARG A 56 -4.50 13.78 33.01
CA ARG A 56 -5.37 14.42 32.02
C ARG A 56 -4.61 15.44 31.17
N ASP A 57 -3.60 16.07 31.77
CA ASP A 57 -2.74 17.04 31.11
C ASP A 57 -1.75 16.38 30.15
N GLU A 58 -1.18 15.25 30.50
CA GLU A 58 -0.31 14.46 29.59
C GLU A 58 -1.09 13.98 28.35
N ARG A 59 -2.33 13.51 28.55
CA ARG A 59 -3.19 13.09 27.41
C ARG A 59 -3.55 14.27 26.51
N LYS A 60 -3.81 15.43 27.10
CA LYS A 60 -4.10 16.68 26.37
C LYS A 60 -2.87 17.15 25.60
N GLY A 61 -1.69 17.13 26.22
CA GLY A 61 -0.42 17.45 25.58
C GLY A 61 -0.10 16.51 24.41
N ALA A 62 -0.23 15.20 24.61
CA ALA A 62 -0.01 14.21 23.56
C ALA A 62 -1.01 14.34 22.38
N LYS A 63 -2.26 14.71 22.65
CA LYS A 63 -3.25 14.98 21.61
C LYS A 63 -2.89 16.24 20.81
N GLN A 64 -2.42 17.26 21.49
CA GLN A 64 -2.05 18.54 20.86
C GLN A 64 -0.78 18.38 19.99
N SER A 65 0.23 17.63 20.45
CA SER A 65 1.44 17.37 19.66
C SER A 65 1.11 16.57 18.40
N ARG A 66 0.28 15.53 18.52
CA ARG A 66 -0.19 14.75 17.36
C ARG A 66 -0.98 15.61 16.36
N ALA A 67 -1.83 16.51 16.84
CA ALA A 67 -2.57 17.41 15.97
C ALA A 67 -1.64 18.36 15.21
N ARG A 68 -0.64 18.94 15.86
CA ARG A 68 0.38 19.79 15.23
C ARG A 68 1.19 19.02 14.19
N LEU A 69 1.63 17.80 14.53
CA LEU A 69 2.35 16.95 13.58
C LEU A 69 1.49 16.62 12.36
N ALA A 70 0.22 16.27 12.56
CA ALA A 70 -0.71 15.97 11.47
C ALA A 70 -0.90 17.20 10.55
N GLU A 71 -1.00 18.40 11.12
CA GLU A 71 -1.13 19.65 10.38
C GLU A 71 0.13 19.96 9.56
N THR A 72 1.31 19.78 10.15
CA THR A 72 2.60 20.02 9.47
C THR A 72 2.85 18.98 8.37
N THR A 73 2.51 17.72 8.59
CA THR A 73 2.74 16.63 7.61
C THR A 73 1.69 16.57 6.50
N ARG A 74 0.53 17.19 6.70
CA ARG A 74 -0.55 17.18 5.70
C ARG A 74 -0.15 17.75 4.33
N PRO A 75 0.48 18.93 4.22
CA PRO A 75 0.89 19.49 2.93
C PRO A 75 1.91 18.59 2.22
N LEU A 76 2.87 18.01 2.95
CA LEU A 76 3.85 17.08 2.37
C LEU A 76 3.19 15.83 1.78
N ARG A 77 2.22 15.26 2.47
CA ARG A 77 1.45 14.11 1.97
C ARG A 77 0.64 14.43 0.73
N VAL A 78 0.05 15.63 0.67
CA VAL A 78 -0.69 16.09 -0.51
C VAL A 78 0.25 16.28 -1.70
N GLU A 79 1.45 16.83 -1.47
CA GLU A 79 2.46 16.98 -2.52
C GLU A 79 2.96 15.62 -3.02
N LEU A 80 3.25 14.68 -2.11
CA LEU A 80 3.61 13.29 -2.46
C LEU A 80 2.55 12.65 -3.35
N GLN A 81 1.28 12.75 -2.97
CA GLN A 81 0.19 12.18 -3.77
C GLN A 81 0.12 12.79 -5.18
N ARG A 82 0.35 14.09 -5.31
CA ARG A 82 0.38 14.76 -6.63
C ARG A 82 1.54 14.26 -7.49
N ILE A 83 2.70 14.03 -6.87
CA ILE A 83 3.87 13.48 -7.56
C ILE A 83 3.59 12.05 -8.00
N ASP A 84 3.02 11.21 -7.13
CA ASP A 84 2.63 9.83 -7.48
C ASP A 84 1.65 9.79 -8.66
N ASP A 85 0.63 10.64 -8.65
CA ASP A 85 -0.33 10.76 -9.74
C ASP A 85 0.34 11.21 -11.05
N ARG A 86 1.33 12.10 -10.98
CA ARG A 86 2.08 12.57 -12.16
C ARG A 86 3.02 11.50 -12.69
N LEU A 87 3.75 10.80 -11.81
CA LEU A 87 4.61 9.69 -12.19
C LEU A 87 3.82 8.56 -12.87
N ALA A 88 2.63 8.25 -12.38
CA ALA A 88 1.75 7.27 -13.00
C ALA A 88 1.36 7.68 -14.45
N ARG A 89 1.05 8.96 -14.68
CA ARG A 89 0.75 9.48 -16.02
C ARG A 89 1.97 9.43 -16.94
N LEU A 90 3.13 9.85 -16.45
CA LEU A 90 4.40 9.78 -17.22
C LEU A 90 4.75 8.34 -17.58
N GLY A 91 4.48 7.38 -16.69
CA GLY A 91 4.61 5.95 -16.98
C GLY A 91 3.74 5.49 -18.16
N GLN A 92 2.50 5.95 -18.23
CA GLN A 92 1.62 5.67 -19.37
C GLN A 92 2.11 6.35 -20.64
N GLU A 93 2.49 7.63 -20.57
CA GLU A 93 3.04 8.36 -21.72
C GLU A 93 4.30 7.68 -22.27
N LYS A 94 5.17 7.16 -21.40
CA LYS A 94 6.36 6.41 -21.79
C LYS A 94 5.99 5.16 -22.59
N ILE A 95 5.06 4.34 -22.10
CA ILE A 95 4.57 3.13 -22.76
C ILE A 95 3.97 3.46 -24.13
N GLU A 96 3.17 4.53 -24.23
CA GLU A 96 2.59 4.98 -25.50
C GLU A 96 3.66 5.35 -26.52
N VAL A 97 4.66 6.15 -26.13
CA VAL A 97 5.75 6.57 -26.99
C VAL A 97 6.62 5.38 -27.41
N GLU A 98 6.95 4.48 -26.50
CA GLU A 98 7.70 3.25 -26.81
C GLU A 98 6.93 2.34 -27.79
N THR A 99 5.59 2.26 -27.63
CA THR A 99 4.73 1.53 -28.56
C THR A 99 4.74 2.16 -29.95
N LEU A 100 4.70 3.50 -30.05
CA LEU A 100 4.79 4.22 -31.32
C LEU A 100 6.15 4.04 -31.99
N LEU A 101 7.24 4.07 -31.21
CA LEU A 101 8.60 3.81 -31.70
C LEU A 101 8.78 2.38 -32.22
N SER A 102 8.06 1.41 -31.64
CA SER A 102 8.11 0.00 -32.06
C SER A 102 7.24 -0.31 -33.28
N ARG A 103 6.43 0.65 -33.75
CA ARG A 103 5.49 0.42 -34.85
C ARG A 103 6.25 0.35 -36.17
N PRO A 104 6.07 -0.72 -36.97
CA PRO A 104 6.68 -0.81 -38.31
C PRO A 104 6.08 0.27 -39.25
N GLY A 105 6.95 0.93 -40.01
CA GLY A 105 6.53 1.93 -41.01
C GLY A 105 6.48 3.38 -40.51
N ALA A 106 6.96 3.68 -39.30
CA ALA A 106 7.15 5.04 -38.85
C ALA A 106 8.19 5.78 -39.71
N ARG A 107 8.00 7.07 -39.97
CA ARG A 107 8.93 7.92 -40.73
C ARG A 107 10.11 8.35 -39.86
N ALA A 108 11.22 8.74 -40.47
CA ALA A 108 12.39 9.23 -39.75
C ALA A 108 12.08 10.44 -38.87
N ASP A 109 11.19 11.35 -39.33
CA ASP A 109 10.75 12.51 -38.57
C ASP A 109 9.94 12.13 -37.35
N ASP A 110 9.08 11.10 -37.47
CA ASP A 110 8.29 10.57 -36.35
C ASP A 110 9.21 9.98 -35.26
N PHE A 111 10.25 9.25 -35.64
CA PHE A 111 11.25 8.74 -34.70
C PHE A 111 11.98 9.86 -33.95
N ALA A 112 12.33 10.94 -34.63
CA ALA A 112 12.98 12.08 -34.00
C ALA A 112 12.03 12.80 -32.99
N GLU A 113 10.76 12.90 -33.32
CA GLU A 113 9.75 13.49 -32.44
C GLU A 113 9.49 12.60 -31.22
N TYR A 114 9.24 11.31 -31.42
CA TYR A 114 9.03 10.36 -30.33
C TYR A 114 10.27 10.22 -29.42
N GLY A 115 11.46 10.27 -30.00
CA GLY A 115 12.71 10.29 -29.23
C GLY A 115 12.83 11.49 -28.31
N ARG A 116 12.50 12.70 -28.81
CA ARG A 116 12.46 13.91 -27.97
C ARG A 116 11.40 13.82 -26.87
N ARG A 117 10.22 13.31 -27.19
CA ARG A 117 9.14 13.12 -26.20
C ARG A 117 9.54 12.12 -25.13
N LEU A 118 10.17 11.01 -25.49
CA LEU A 118 10.66 10.03 -24.54
C LEU A 118 11.74 10.62 -23.61
N ALA A 119 12.69 11.37 -24.16
CA ALA A 119 13.71 12.06 -23.37
C ALA A 119 13.10 13.06 -22.38
N HIS A 120 12.07 13.80 -22.80
CA HIS A 120 11.35 14.72 -21.94
C HIS A 120 10.65 13.99 -20.79
N VAL A 121 9.91 12.92 -21.09
CA VAL A 121 9.23 12.10 -20.08
C VAL A 121 10.23 11.52 -19.08
N GLN A 122 11.37 11.02 -19.54
CA GLN A 122 12.41 10.48 -18.66
C GLN A 122 13.02 11.56 -17.75
N ALA A 123 13.31 12.75 -18.30
CA ALA A 123 13.84 13.87 -17.51
C ALA A 123 12.86 14.34 -16.45
N GLU A 124 11.56 14.48 -16.80
CA GLU A 124 10.52 14.86 -15.84
C GLU A 124 10.34 13.79 -14.76
N THR A 125 10.37 12.51 -15.12
CA THR A 125 10.29 11.39 -14.17
C THR A 125 11.43 11.47 -13.16
N ALA A 126 12.68 11.63 -13.60
CA ALA A 126 13.85 11.72 -12.73
C ALA A 126 13.76 12.90 -11.74
N MET A 127 13.31 14.08 -12.19
CA MET A 127 13.11 15.24 -11.32
C MET A 127 12.02 15.01 -10.26
N LEU A 128 10.92 14.35 -10.64
CA LEU A 128 9.82 14.05 -9.72
C LEU A 128 10.21 12.97 -8.70
N GLU A 129 10.96 11.96 -9.10
CA GLU A 129 11.48 10.93 -8.21
C GLU A 129 12.44 11.53 -7.17
N GLU A 130 13.33 12.45 -7.58
CA GLU A 130 14.21 13.17 -6.65
C GLU A 130 13.40 13.99 -5.65
N ARG A 131 12.41 14.74 -6.13
CA ARG A 131 11.53 15.53 -5.26
C ARG A 131 10.73 14.66 -4.30
N TRP A 132 10.25 13.51 -4.77
CA TRP A 132 9.54 12.53 -3.96
C TRP A 132 10.41 12.02 -2.80
N LEU A 133 11.67 11.67 -3.07
CA LEU A 133 12.62 11.24 -2.04
C LEU A 133 12.90 12.34 -1.00
N GLN A 134 13.03 13.59 -1.43
CA GLN A 134 13.21 14.74 -0.52
C GLN A 134 12.01 14.88 0.43
N LEU A 135 10.79 14.84 -0.10
CA LEU A 135 9.56 14.94 0.70
C LEU A 135 9.40 13.77 1.68
N GLN A 136 9.78 12.57 1.28
CA GLN A 136 9.79 11.41 2.17
C GLN A 136 10.77 11.61 3.33
N ALA A 137 11.98 12.05 3.06
CA ALA A 137 12.99 12.34 4.10
C ALA A 137 12.53 13.43 5.06
N GLU A 138 11.89 14.50 4.56
CA GLU A 138 11.30 15.56 5.40
C GLU A 138 10.20 15.00 6.31
N LEU A 139 9.34 14.15 5.76
CA LEU A 139 8.23 13.53 6.49
C LEU A 139 8.72 12.59 7.59
N GLU A 140 9.74 11.77 7.31
CA GLU A 140 10.40 10.91 8.30
C GLU A 140 11.05 11.73 9.42
N THR A 141 11.75 12.81 9.08
CA THR A 141 12.38 13.70 10.06
C THR A 141 11.35 14.32 11.01
N LEU A 142 10.22 14.80 10.49
CA LEU A 142 9.13 15.34 11.28
C LEU A 142 8.48 14.30 12.20
N GLN A 143 8.38 13.05 11.74
CA GLN A 143 7.81 11.95 12.52
C GLN A 143 8.77 11.47 13.61
N ALA A 144 10.07 11.45 13.35
CA ALA A 144 11.10 11.05 14.30
C ALA A 144 11.29 12.10 15.42
N GLY A 145 11.00 13.38 15.15
CA GLY A 145 11.10 14.47 16.10
C GLY A 145 9.84 14.73 16.95
N ALA A 146 8.80 13.96 16.77
CA ALA A 146 7.50 14.09 17.46
C ALA A 146 7.32 13.05 18.55
#